data_5289b2a01a31d6f55a8c8d84cc4d4af1
#
_entry.id   5289b2a01a31d6f55a8c8d84cc4d4af1
#
_cell.length_a   1.000
_cell.length_b   1.000
_cell.length_c   1.000
_cell.angle_alpha   90.00
_cell.angle_beta   90.00
_cell.angle_gamma   90.00
#
_symmetry.space_group_name_H-M   'P 1'
#
loop_
_entity.id
_entity.type
_entity.pdbx_description
1 polymer ?
#
loop_
_entity_poly.entity_id
_entity_poly.type
_entity_poly.pdbx_seq_one_letter_code
_entity_poly.pdbx_strand_id
1 'polypeptide(L)'
;MIFNAKEWNYALNYSGKGAKAGHEYLKSFDEDFANFLNEQVFGAIWTRPGLPTKTRSFIRMAALMALGRGPELKIHMRGALNLGITKDEIKELIIHLSQYSGVPTAVEAIRTLSEVTEPKPK
;
A
#
# COMPACT_ATOMS: atom_id res chain seq x y z
N MET A 1 -10.94 -18.85 10.47
CA MET A 1 -9.81 -18.03 10.91
C MET A 1 -10.27 -16.62 11.17
N ILE A 2 -10.06 -16.12 12.37
CA ILE A 2 -10.57 -14.82 12.79
C ILE A 2 -9.47 -13.79 12.67
N PHE A 3 -9.75 -12.69 11.96
CA PHE A 3 -8.88 -11.55 11.87
C PHE A 3 -8.80 -10.87 13.24
N ASN A 4 -7.68 -10.95 13.89
CA ASN A 4 -7.55 -10.51 15.28
C ASN A 4 -7.31 -8.97 15.39
N ALA A 5 -7.50 -8.42 16.60
CA ALA A 5 -7.39 -6.98 16.82
C ALA A 5 -6.00 -6.41 16.47
N LYS A 6 -4.93 -7.19 16.63
CA LYS A 6 -3.57 -6.78 16.28
C LYS A 6 -3.42 -6.60 14.77
N GLU A 7 -3.96 -7.54 14.00
CA GLU A 7 -3.95 -7.48 12.54
C GLU A 7 -4.77 -6.30 12.03
N TRP A 8 -5.96 -6.08 12.61
CA TRP A 8 -6.77 -4.92 12.29
C TRP A 8 -6.07 -3.60 12.60
N ASN A 9 -5.47 -3.48 13.76
CA ASN A 9 -4.71 -2.28 14.13
C ASN A 9 -3.56 -2.05 13.15
N TYR A 10 -2.89 -3.12 12.75
CA TYR A 10 -1.82 -3.04 11.79
C TYR A 10 -2.32 -2.54 10.43
N ALA A 11 -3.38 -3.15 9.94
CA ALA A 11 -3.99 -2.77 8.66
C ALA A 11 -4.51 -1.33 8.68
N LEU A 12 -5.19 -0.92 9.75
CA LEU A 12 -5.73 0.42 9.89
C LEU A 12 -4.63 1.48 9.99
N ASN A 13 -3.58 1.23 10.77
CA ASN A 13 -2.45 2.13 10.88
C ASN A 13 -1.71 2.26 9.56
N TYR A 14 -1.69 1.20 8.78
CA TYR A 14 -0.97 1.13 7.53
C TYR A 14 -1.76 1.72 6.34
N SER A 15 -2.99 1.29 6.17
CA SER A 15 -3.82 1.65 5.02
C SER A 15 -5.01 2.55 5.37
N GLY A 16 -5.20 2.86 6.65
CA GLY A 16 -6.30 3.69 7.11
C GLY A 16 -7.66 3.04 6.85
N LYS A 17 -8.68 3.86 6.64
CA LYS A 17 -10.05 3.40 6.40
C LYS A 17 -10.19 2.50 5.16
N GLY A 18 -9.27 2.65 4.20
CA GLY A 18 -9.25 1.82 2.99
C GLY A 18 -9.03 0.34 3.26
N ALA A 19 -8.28 -0.01 4.32
CA ALA A 19 -8.05 -1.40 4.69
C ALA A 19 -9.34 -2.10 5.06
N LYS A 20 -10.18 -1.45 5.87
CA LYS A 20 -11.48 -2.02 6.29
C LYS A 20 -12.42 -2.17 5.10
N ALA A 21 -12.53 -1.15 4.25
CA ALA A 21 -13.36 -1.19 3.06
C ALA A 21 -12.90 -2.30 2.09
N GLY A 22 -11.60 -2.45 1.90
CA GLY A 22 -11.03 -3.50 1.07
C GLY A 22 -11.33 -4.90 1.60
N HIS A 23 -11.21 -5.09 2.92
CA HIS A 23 -11.54 -6.36 3.56
C HIS A 23 -13.03 -6.69 3.38
N GLU A 24 -13.92 -5.73 3.64
CA GLU A 24 -15.36 -5.96 3.49
C GLU A 24 -15.73 -6.28 2.03
N TYR A 25 -15.09 -5.63 1.08
CA TYR A 25 -15.29 -5.93 -0.34
C TYR A 25 -14.91 -7.38 -0.68
N LEU A 26 -13.72 -7.81 -0.24
CA LEU A 26 -13.26 -9.19 -0.46
C LEU A 26 -14.13 -10.19 0.27
N LYS A 27 -14.58 -9.86 1.49
CA LYS A 27 -15.48 -10.69 2.27
C LYS A 27 -16.82 -10.89 1.58
N SER A 28 -17.31 -9.90 0.85
CA SER A 28 -18.54 -10.03 0.06
C SER A 28 -18.38 -11.02 -1.11
N PHE A 29 -17.16 -11.19 -1.61
CA PHE A 29 -16.85 -12.20 -2.61
C PHE A 29 -16.69 -13.58 -1.99
N ASP A 30 -15.83 -13.71 -0.95
CA ASP A 30 -15.59 -14.95 -0.23
C ASP A 30 -14.92 -14.64 1.11
N GLU A 31 -15.56 -15.06 2.19
CA GLU A 31 -15.08 -14.78 3.55
C GLU A 31 -13.77 -15.50 3.86
N ASP A 32 -13.64 -16.75 3.44
CA ASP A 32 -12.42 -17.53 3.67
C ASP A 32 -11.24 -16.93 2.93
N PHE A 33 -11.45 -16.46 1.71
CA PHE A 33 -10.42 -15.82 0.90
C PHE A 33 -9.97 -14.50 1.56
N ALA A 34 -10.91 -13.68 2.01
CA ALA A 34 -10.60 -12.42 2.69
C ALA A 34 -9.78 -12.67 3.97
N ASN A 35 -10.18 -13.65 4.77
CA ASN A 35 -9.46 -14.03 5.99
C ASN A 35 -8.07 -14.58 5.69
N PHE A 36 -7.94 -15.39 4.66
CA PHE A 36 -6.66 -15.92 4.21
C PHE A 36 -5.69 -14.78 3.82
N LEU A 37 -6.16 -13.84 3.02
CA LEU A 37 -5.34 -12.69 2.63
C LEU A 37 -4.88 -11.87 3.83
N ASN A 38 -5.79 -11.57 4.75
CA ASN A 38 -5.44 -10.82 5.95
C ASN A 38 -4.41 -11.53 6.81
N GLU A 39 -4.54 -12.84 6.98
CA GLU A 39 -3.57 -13.61 7.74
C GLU A 39 -2.21 -13.68 7.08
N GLN A 40 -2.17 -13.92 5.78
CA GLN A 40 -0.90 -14.01 5.05
C GLN A 40 -0.21 -12.64 4.99
N VAL A 41 -0.96 -11.60 4.67
CA VAL A 41 -0.37 -10.26 4.51
C VAL A 41 -0.06 -9.64 5.88
N PHE A 42 -1.07 -9.38 6.68
CA PHE A 42 -0.89 -8.62 7.91
C PHE A 42 -0.50 -9.49 9.10
N GLY A 43 -1.02 -10.72 9.17
CA GLY A 43 -0.72 -11.62 10.26
C GLY A 43 0.64 -12.32 10.15
N ALA A 44 1.05 -12.72 8.96
CA ALA A 44 2.27 -13.51 8.76
C ALA A 44 3.45 -12.72 8.19
N ILE A 45 3.22 -11.79 7.27
CA ILE A 45 4.31 -11.10 6.56
C ILE A 45 4.63 -9.74 7.20
N TRP A 46 3.64 -8.87 7.32
CA TRP A 46 3.86 -7.50 7.77
C TRP A 46 4.25 -7.38 9.24
N THR A 47 3.96 -8.42 10.03
CA THR A 47 4.33 -8.47 11.46
C THR A 47 5.72 -9.07 11.69
N ARG A 48 6.43 -9.52 10.64
CA ARG A 48 7.76 -10.07 10.78
C ARG A 48 8.75 -8.98 11.23
N PRO A 49 9.63 -9.27 12.21
CA PRO A 49 10.54 -8.26 12.74
C PRO A 49 11.77 -7.98 11.86
N GLY A 50 11.96 -8.73 10.77
CA GLY A 50 13.16 -8.65 9.95
C GLY A 50 13.33 -7.35 9.17
N LEU A 51 12.24 -6.61 8.92
CA LEU A 51 12.26 -5.30 8.28
C LEU A 51 11.28 -4.37 8.96
N PRO A 52 11.61 -3.09 9.08
CA PRO A 52 10.64 -2.10 9.58
C PRO A 52 9.44 -1.98 8.64
N THR A 53 8.29 -1.62 9.18
CA THR A 53 7.06 -1.40 8.42
C THR A 53 7.25 -0.38 7.30
N LYS A 54 7.95 0.71 7.59
CA LYS A 54 8.25 1.76 6.62
C LYS A 54 9.02 1.21 5.41
N THR A 55 10.03 0.37 5.66
CA THR A 55 10.81 -0.30 4.61
C THR A 55 9.93 -1.22 3.78
N ARG A 56 9.06 -2.00 4.42
CA ARG A 56 8.10 -2.86 3.70
C ARG A 56 7.19 -2.05 2.79
N SER A 57 6.77 -0.87 3.23
CA SER A 57 5.95 0.03 2.44
C SER A 57 6.67 0.50 1.17
N PHE A 58 7.94 0.87 1.27
CA PHE A 58 8.75 1.23 0.10
C PHE A 58 8.88 0.06 -0.87
N ILE A 59 9.17 -1.13 -0.36
CA ILE A 59 9.28 -2.34 -1.20
C ILE A 59 7.97 -2.59 -1.94
N ARG A 60 6.83 -2.49 -1.25
CA ARG A 60 5.51 -2.71 -1.87
C ARG A 60 5.22 -1.68 -2.96
N MET A 61 5.46 -0.41 -2.68
CA MET A 61 5.24 0.63 -3.68
C MET A 61 6.12 0.41 -4.92
N ALA A 62 7.38 0.06 -4.72
CA ALA A 62 8.31 -0.24 -5.80
C ALA A 62 7.82 -1.41 -6.65
N ALA A 63 7.37 -2.49 -6.02
CA ALA A 63 6.87 -3.67 -6.72
C ALA A 63 5.61 -3.34 -7.53
N LEU A 64 4.65 -2.62 -6.93
CA LEU A 64 3.41 -2.26 -7.61
C LEU A 64 3.64 -1.31 -8.78
N MET A 65 4.57 -0.37 -8.62
CA MET A 65 4.98 0.52 -9.71
C MET A 65 5.59 -0.27 -10.86
N ALA A 66 6.54 -1.16 -10.57
CA ALA A 66 7.23 -1.94 -11.59
C ALA A 66 6.29 -2.90 -12.33
N LEU A 67 5.30 -3.45 -11.62
CA LEU A 67 4.29 -4.35 -12.19
C LEU A 67 3.15 -3.62 -12.92
N GLY A 68 3.12 -2.29 -12.87
CA GLY A 68 2.05 -1.52 -13.51
C GLY A 68 0.70 -1.62 -12.81
N ARG A 69 0.68 -1.85 -11.50
CA ARG A 69 -0.55 -1.99 -10.70
C ARG A 69 -0.99 -0.63 -10.15
N GLY A 70 -1.49 0.23 -11.03
CA GLY A 70 -1.84 1.61 -10.70
C GLY A 70 -2.87 1.78 -9.58
N PRO A 71 -4.05 1.11 -9.63
CA PRO A 71 -5.05 1.24 -8.57
C PRO A 71 -4.52 0.81 -7.20
N GLU A 72 -3.80 -0.30 -7.12
CA GLU A 72 -3.20 -0.79 -5.88
C GLU A 72 -2.10 0.14 -5.39
N LEU A 73 -1.28 0.67 -6.30
CA LEU A 73 -0.25 1.65 -5.96
C LEU A 73 -0.86 2.88 -5.29
N LYS A 74 -1.97 3.37 -5.81
CA LYS A 74 -2.69 4.53 -5.25
C LYS A 74 -3.12 4.30 -3.80
N ILE A 75 -3.70 3.13 -3.53
CA ILE A 75 -4.12 2.73 -2.19
C ILE A 75 -2.92 2.70 -1.25
N HIS A 76 -1.83 2.11 -1.69
CA HIS A 76 -0.67 1.90 -0.85
C HIS A 76 0.23 3.14 -0.72
N MET A 77 0.16 4.09 -1.64
CA MET A 77 0.73 5.43 -1.45
C MET A 77 0.02 6.17 -0.32
N ARG A 78 -1.31 6.09 -0.26
CA ARG A 78 -2.08 6.65 0.86
C ARG A 78 -1.67 5.99 2.17
N GLY A 79 -1.53 4.68 2.18
CA GLY A 79 -1.05 3.94 3.35
C GLY A 79 0.35 4.38 3.79
N ALA A 80 1.25 4.60 2.85
CA ALA A 80 2.60 5.07 3.11
C ALA A 80 2.59 6.46 3.77
N LEU A 81 1.79 7.38 3.25
CA LEU A 81 1.63 8.71 3.84
C LEU A 81 1.08 8.63 5.26
N ASN A 82 0.15 7.72 5.52
CA ASN A 82 -0.39 7.48 6.87
C ASN A 82 0.67 6.96 7.84
N LEU A 83 1.67 6.25 7.34
CA LEU A 83 2.82 5.78 8.14
C LEU A 83 3.85 6.88 8.41
N GLY A 84 3.67 8.06 7.84
CA GLY A 84 4.62 9.15 7.98
C GLY A 84 5.72 9.18 6.91
N ILE A 85 5.61 8.35 5.87
CA ILE A 85 6.47 8.48 4.69
C ILE A 85 6.07 9.76 3.98
N THR A 86 7.06 10.59 3.63
CA THR A 86 6.79 11.90 3.05
C THR A 86 6.58 11.80 1.53
N LYS A 87 5.91 12.80 0.99
CA LYS A 87 5.78 12.97 -0.47
C LYS A 87 7.16 12.97 -1.13
N ASP A 88 8.13 13.66 -0.54
CA ASP A 88 9.49 13.75 -1.09
C ASP A 88 10.19 12.39 -1.08
N GLU A 89 9.99 11.59 -0.05
CA GLU A 89 10.53 10.23 0.00
C GLU A 89 9.93 9.35 -1.10
N ILE A 90 8.62 9.48 -1.36
CA ILE A 90 7.97 8.74 -2.45
C ILE A 90 8.48 9.22 -3.81
N LYS A 91 8.70 10.52 -3.98
CA LYS A 91 9.32 11.06 -5.19
C LYS A 91 10.70 10.44 -5.44
N GLU A 92 11.52 10.33 -4.40
CA GLU A 92 12.84 9.72 -4.51
C GLU A 92 12.76 8.25 -4.92
N LEU A 93 11.78 7.50 -4.36
CA LEU A 93 11.52 6.12 -4.78
C LEU A 93 11.20 6.07 -6.28
N ILE A 94 10.33 6.94 -6.76
CA ILE A 94 9.92 6.97 -8.17
C ILE A 94 11.11 7.29 -9.08
N ILE A 95 11.90 8.29 -8.71
CA ILE A 95 13.10 8.68 -9.46
C ILE A 95 14.07 7.50 -9.52
N HIS A 96 14.34 6.88 -8.38
CA HIS A 96 15.26 5.76 -8.31
C HIS A 96 14.78 4.58 -9.18
N LEU A 97 13.49 4.26 -9.08
CA LEU A 97 12.92 3.10 -9.77
C LEU A 97 12.78 3.31 -11.28
N SER A 98 12.73 4.56 -11.75
CA SER A 98 12.54 4.88 -13.17
C SER A 98 13.57 4.20 -14.08
N GLN A 99 14.79 4.02 -13.59
CA GLN A 99 15.87 3.37 -14.36
C GLN A 99 15.75 1.84 -14.37
N TYR A 100 14.94 1.25 -13.52
CA TYR A 100 14.72 -0.21 -13.46
C TYR A 100 13.42 -0.64 -14.10
N SER A 101 12.35 0.14 -13.92
CA SER A 101 11.01 -0.21 -14.41
C SER A 101 10.58 0.58 -15.64
N GLY A 102 11.36 1.57 -16.04
CA GLY A 102 11.12 2.39 -17.21
C GLY A 102 10.38 3.70 -16.92
N VAL A 103 10.62 4.69 -17.76
CA VAL A 103 10.05 6.05 -17.61
C VAL A 103 8.52 6.05 -17.64
N PRO A 104 7.83 5.25 -18.48
CA PRO A 104 6.36 5.25 -18.48
C PRO A 104 5.75 4.86 -17.12
N THR A 105 6.31 3.89 -16.42
CA THR A 105 5.83 3.53 -15.09
C THR A 105 6.09 4.64 -14.08
N ALA A 106 7.20 5.35 -14.22
CA ALA A 106 7.52 6.50 -13.36
C ALA A 106 6.55 7.64 -13.58
N VAL A 107 6.19 7.95 -14.82
CA VAL A 107 5.22 9.03 -15.14
C VAL A 107 3.85 8.70 -14.55
N GLU A 108 3.39 7.46 -14.66
CA GLU A 108 2.13 7.04 -14.04
C GLU A 108 2.18 7.13 -12.52
N ALA A 109 3.30 6.74 -11.91
CA ALA A 109 3.48 6.83 -10.46
C ALA A 109 3.47 8.28 -9.97
N ILE A 110 4.06 9.20 -10.73
CA ILE A 110 4.02 10.64 -10.44
C ILE A 110 2.59 11.16 -10.47
N ARG A 111 1.80 10.79 -11.48
CA ARG A 111 0.38 11.15 -11.54
C ARG A 111 -0.37 10.63 -10.32
N THR A 112 -0.15 9.37 -9.98
CA THR A 112 -0.78 8.77 -8.81
C THR A 112 -0.41 9.51 -7.52
N LEU A 113 0.86 9.86 -7.36
CA LEU A 113 1.32 10.64 -6.20
C LEU A 113 0.66 12.02 -6.15
N SER A 114 0.56 12.70 -7.28
CA SER A 114 -0.15 13.98 -7.38
C SER A 114 -1.60 13.85 -6.95
N GLU A 115 -2.30 12.84 -7.45
CA GLU A 115 -3.71 12.60 -7.10
C GLU A 115 -3.94 12.39 -5.60
N VAL A 116 -3.02 11.70 -4.93
CA VAL A 116 -3.18 11.40 -3.49
C VAL A 116 -2.69 12.52 -2.57
N THR A 117 -1.92 13.46 -3.08
CA THR A 117 -1.33 14.55 -2.30
C THR A 117 -1.91 15.93 -2.61
N GLU A 118 -2.60 16.09 -3.74
CA GLU A 118 -3.24 17.36 -4.07
C GLU A 118 -4.56 17.52 -3.32
N PRO A 119 -4.91 18.78 -2.95
CA PRO A 119 -6.21 19.03 -2.35
C PRO A 119 -7.33 18.62 -3.30
N LYS A 120 -8.36 17.95 -2.77
CA LYS A 120 -9.55 17.64 -3.57
C LYS A 120 -10.23 18.95 -3.97
N PRO A 121 -10.70 19.09 -5.21
CA PRO A 121 -11.50 20.25 -5.60
C PRO A 121 -12.74 20.32 -4.73
N LYS A 122 -13.08 21.55 -4.35
CA LYS A 122 -14.28 21.80 -3.54
C LYS A 122 -15.56 21.51 -4.31
#